data_9b0c40175e81f239506166acb2f2df5d
#
_entry.id   9b0c40175e81f239506166acb2f2df5d
#
_cell.length_a   1.000
_cell.length_b   1.000
_cell.length_c   1.000
_cell.angle_alpha   90.00
_cell.angle_beta   90.00
_cell.angle_gamma   90.00
#
_symmetry.space_group_name_H-M   'P 1'
#
loop_
_entity.id
_entity.type
_entity.pdbx_description
1 polymer ?
#
loop_
_entity_poly.entity_id
_entity_poly.type
_entity_poly.pdbx_seq_one_letter_code
_entity_poly.pdbx_strand_id
1 'polypeptide(L)'
;MFYRYLLIIFFAIFLGSCSSKPGQDHQKKLAELDKVYGPCNNPHRQYTPTQKKVCEDKARAAGPDGVVGDPINLTGLLDGIRGGGKVVAAVSDTNNYLWDSSLQILDNYSLKITDFEGGYIETNWIQESDKPNQRCLIKSHITSQELVSNGVKVKIICENKIDGDWYISSENFVDEEKQITLKILQEAQTLAKLAIVS
;
A
#
# COMPACT_ATOMS: atom_id res chain seq x y z
N MET A 1 49.64 3.41 -51.78
CA MET A 1 49.09 4.04 -50.54
C MET A 1 47.72 4.71 -50.77
N PHE A 2 47.46 5.32 -51.89
CA PHE A 2 46.17 5.98 -52.21
C PHE A 2 44.92 5.07 -52.15
N TYR A 3 45.04 3.85 -52.58
CA TYR A 3 43.91 2.90 -52.65
C TYR A 3 43.40 2.50 -51.25
N ARG A 4 44.25 2.45 -50.24
CA ARG A 4 43.85 2.13 -48.82
C ARG A 4 43.07 3.27 -48.16
N TYR A 5 43.37 4.52 -48.48
CA TYR A 5 42.62 5.68 -47.98
C TYR A 5 41.26 5.80 -48.65
N LEU A 6 41.12 5.44 -49.93
CA LEU A 6 39.88 5.47 -50.68
C LEU A 6 38.88 4.42 -50.13
N LEU A 7 39.38 3.24 -49.74
CA LEU A 7 38.57 2.21 -49.08
C LEU A 7 38.06 2.62 -47.68
N ILE A 8 38.89 3.33 -46.91
CA ILE A 8 38.49 3.80 -45.55
C ILE A 8 37.45 4.89 -45.67
N ILE A 9 37.58 5.81 -46.63
CA ILE A 9 36.58 6.87 -46.87
C ILE A 9 35.27 6.29 -47.35
N PHE A 10 35.30 5.23 -48.19
CA PHE A 10 34.09 4.57 -48.67
C PHE A 10 33.38 3.83 -47.55
N PHE A 11 34.12 3.22 -46.61
CA PHE A 11 33.54 2.55 -45.42
C PHE A 11 32.97 3.52 -44.39
N ALA A 12 33.58 4.73 -44.26
CA ALA A 12 33.07 5.76 -43.36
C ALA A 12 31.72 6.38 -43.80
N ILE A 13 31.47 6.42 -45.12
CA ILE A 13 30.22 6.95 -45.68
C ILE A 13 29.07 5.97 -45.48
N PHE A 14 29.31 4.65 -45.39
CA PHE A 14 28.29 3.67 -45.14
C PHE A 14 27.81 3.57 -43.69
N LEU A 15 28.58 4.09 -42.73
CA LEU A 15 28.20 4.07 -41.30
C LEU A 15 27.33 5.27 -40.88
N GLY A 16 27.10 6.25 -41.75
CA GLY A 16 26.35 7.48 -41.45
C GLY A 16 24.86 7.41 -41.71
N SER A 17 24.29 6.30 -42.20
CA SER A 17 22.91 6.27 -42.69
C SER A 17 22.00 5.34 -41.93
N CYS A 18 21.83 5.55 -40.62
CA CYS A 18 20.66 5.06 -39.89
C CYS A 18 20.46 5.84 -38.59
N SER A 19 20.12 7.11 -38.68
CA SER A 19 19.63 7.90 -37.57
C SER A 19 18.26 8.54 -37.92
N SER A 20 17.36 7.74 -38.44
CA SER A 20 15.95 8.05 -38.37
C SER A 20 15.43 7.45 -37.06
N LYS A 21 14.87 8.27 -36.16
CA LYS A 21 14.20 7.82 -34.95
C LYS A 21 12.73 7.50 -35.27
N PRO A 22 12.38 6.32 -35.85
CA PRO A 22 10.99 6.01 -36.21
C PRO A 22 10.10 5.73 -35.02
N GLY A 23 10.68 5.57 -33.81
CA GLY A 23 9.91 5.23 -32.61
C GLY A 23 9.17 6.38 -31.95
N GLN A 24 9.66 7.61 -32.03
CA GLN A 24 9.04 8.76 -31.33
C GLN A 24 7.75 9.25 -32.00
N ASP A 25 7.68 9.27 -33.32
CA ASP A 25 6.48 9.70 -34.04
C ASP A 25 5.36 8.66 -33.94
N HIS A 26 5.71 7.38 -33.90
CA HIS A 26 4.74 6.31 -33.68
C HIS A 26 4.15 6.37 -32.28
N GLN A 27 4.96 6.61 -31.25
CA GLN A 27 4.52 6.77 -29.86
C GLN A 27 3.60 7.98 -29.70
N LYS A 28 3.89 9.11 -30.33
CA LYS A 28 3.04 10.30 -30.30
C LYS A 28 1.67 10.04 -30.93
N LYS A 29 1.64 9.40 -32.11
CA LYS A 29 0.39 9.01 -32.78
C LYS A 29 -0.45 8.05 -31.93
N LEU A 30 0.19 7.08 -31.26
CA LEU A 30 -0.51 6.18 -30.35
C LEU A 30 -1.10 6.94 -29.16
N ALA A 31 -0.38 7.92 -28.59
CA ALA A 31 -0.86 8.73 -27.49
C ALA A 31 -2.03 9.66 -27.89
N GLU A 32 -2.06 10.15 -29.13
CA GLU A 32 -3.21 10.89 -29.68
C GLU A 32 -4.44 9.99 -29.85
N LEU A 33 -4.24 8.78 -30.37
CA LEU A 33 -5.30 7.78 -30.52
C LEU A 33 -5.82 7.29 -29.17
N ASP A 34 -4.97 7.22 -28.14
CA ASP A 34 -5.39 6.88 -26.78
C ASP A 34 -6.37 7.92 -26.18
N LYS A 35 -6.28 9.19 -26.60
CA LYS A 35 -7.24 10.22 -26.18
C LYS A 35 -8.63 10.00 -26.77
N VAL A 36 -8.70 9.40 -27.97
CA VAL A 36 -9.96 9.17 -28.70
C VAL A 36 -10.61 7.85 -28.30
N TYR A 37 -9.82 6.77 -28.24
CA TYR A 37 -10.30 5.40 -28.00
C TYR A 37 -10.16 4.94 -26.55
N GLY A 38 -9.41 5.70 -25.72
CA GLY A 38 -8.96 5.28 -24.42
C GLY A 38 -7.69 4.41 -24.50
N PRO A 39 -6.81 4.47 -23.49
CA PRO A 39 -5.51 3.80 -23.53
C PRO A 39 -5.59 2.27 -23.65
N CYS A 40 -6.67 1.66 -23.16
CA CYS A 40 -6.86 0.21 -23.15
C CYS A 40 -7.66 -0.33 -24.34
N ASN A 41 -8.36 0.55 -25.09
CA ASN A 41 -9.23 0.18 -26.20
C ASN A 41 -8.72 0.68 -27.57
N ASN A 42 -7.51 1.23 -27.62
CA ASN A 42 -6.90 1.70 -28.85
C ASN A 42 -6.59 0.50 -29.78
N PRO A 43 -7.24 0.39 -30.96
CA PRO A 43 -7.10 -0.73 -31.87
C PRO A 43 -5.69 -0.86 -32.47
N HIS A 44 -4.89 0.20 -32.41
CA HIS A 44 -3.51 0.24 -32.87
C HIS A 44 -2.49 -0.22 -31.81
N ARG A 45 -2.93 -0.47 -30.58
CA ARG A 45 -2.12 -1.12 -29.53
C ARG A 45 -2.42 -2.61 -29.51
N GLN A 46 -1.41 -3.40 -29.79
CA GLN A 46 -1.55 -4.87 -29.74
C GLN A 46 -1.41 -5.34 -28.29
N TYR A 47 -2.52 -5.39 -27.57
CA TYR A 47 -2.58 -5.96 -26.23
C TYR A 47 -2.96 -7.45 -26.28
N THR A 48 -2.25 -8.26 -25.52
CA THR A 48 -2.74 -9.60 -25.18
C THR A 48 -3.97 -9.47 -24.26
N PRO A 49 -4.85 -10.48 -24.16
CA PRO A 49 -6.03 -10.42 -23.29
C PRO A 49 -5.68 -10.08 -21.84
N THR A 50 -4.57 -10.60 -21.34
CA THR A 50 -4.07 -10.34 -19.98
C THR A 50 -3.62 -8.88 -19.83
N GLN A 51 -2.87 -8.34 -20.79
CA GLN A 51 -2.42 -6.96 -20.78
C GLN A 51 -3.59 -5.97 -20.87
N LYS A 52 -4.62 -6.30 -21.66
CA LYS A 52 -5.82 -5.48 -21.76
C LYS A 52 -6.55 -5.41 -20.42
N LYS A 53 -6.73 -6.54 -19.74
CA LYS A 53 -7.35 -6.60 -18.42
C LYS A 53 -6.58 -5.77 -17.37
N VAL A 54 -5.25 -5.90 -17.33
CA VAL A 54 -4.39 -5.10 -16.44
C VAL A 54 -4.50 -3.60 -16.75
N CYS A 55 -4.58 -3.22 -18.03
CA CYS A 55 -4.78 -1.82 -18.43
C CYS A 55 -6.15 -1.30 -17.94
N GLU A 56 -7.22 -2.06 -18.14
CA GLU A 56 -8.58 -1.69 -17.70
C GLU A 56 -8.69 -1.58 -16.18
N ASP A 57 -8.03 -2.46 -15.43
CA ASP A 57 -8.00 -2.41 -13.97
C ASP A 57 -7.25 -1.15 -13.48
N LYS A 58 -6.13 -0.80 -14.11
CA LYS A 58 -5.40 0.45 -13.83
C LYS A 58 -6.21 1.69 -14.17
N ALA A 59 -6.89 1.69 -15.32
CA ALA A 59 -7.74 2.81 -15.72
C ALA A 59 -8.93 3.00 -14.77
N ARG A 60 -9.46 1.91 -14.22
CA ARG A 60 -10.53 1.93 -13.22
C ARG A 60 -10.04 2.45 -11.86
N ALA A 61 -8.82 2.09 -11.46
CA ALA A 61 -8.18 2.56 -10.24
C ALA A 61 -7.79 4.06 -10.28
N ALA A 62 -7.55 4.61 -11.49
CA ALA A 62 -7.15 6.01 -11.67
C ALA A 62 -8.31 7.03 -11.44
N GLY A 63 -9.57 6.58 -11.33
CA GLY A 63 -10.72 7.46 -11.16
C GLY A 63 -11.00 8.39 -12.35
N PRO A 64 -11.96 9.32 -12.23
CA PRO A 64 -12.40 10.18 -13.32
C PRO A 64 -11.34 11.20 -13.80
N ASP A 65 -10.36 11.51 -12.98
CA ASP A 65 -9.32 12.49 -13.31
C ASP A 65 -8.10 11.90 -14.04
N GLY A 66 -8.08 10.59 -14.29
CA GLY A 66 -7.09 9.92 -15.13
C GLY A 66 -5.65 9.98 -14.63
N VAL A 67 -5.43 10.44 -13.41
CA VAL A 67 -4.10 10.48 -12.80
C VAL A 67 -3.80 9.10 -12.23
N VAL A 68 -3.23 8.25 -13.07
CA VAL A 68 -2.55 7.05 -12.58
C VAL A 68 -1.31 7.55 -11.87
N GLY A 69 -1.20 7.35 -10.57
CA GLY A 69 0.06 7.51 -9.86
C GLY A 69 1.15 6.75 -10.61
N ASP A 70 2.36 7.27 -10.62
CA ASP A 70 3.49 6.70 -11.35
C ASP A 70 3.53 5.17 -11.18
N PRO A 71 3.71 4.40 -12.29
CA PRO A 71 3.78 2.96 -12.20
C PRO A 71 4.89 2.60 -11.21
N ILE A 72 4.57 1.75 -10.24
CA ILE A 72 5.54 1.25 -9.27
C ILE A 72 6.73 0.71 -10.08
N ASN A 73 7.83 1.45 -10.06
CA ASN A 73 9.04 1.06 -10.76
C ASN A 73 9.71 -0.04 -9.95
N LEU A 74 9.39 -1.30 -10.28
CA LEU A 74 9.99 -2.48 -9.64
C LEU A 74 11.53 -2.47 -9.73
N THR A 75 12.10 -1.86 -10.77
CA THR A 75 13.56 -1.69 -10.89
C THR A 75 14.08 -0.71 -9.84
N GLY A 76 13.35 0.36 -9.51
CA GLY A 76 13.71 1.28 -8.42
C GLY A 76 13.63 0.62 -7.04
N LEU A 77 12.68 -0.31 -6.86
CA LEU A 77 12.59 -1.10 -5.62
C LEU A 77 13.80 -2.04 -5.45
N LEU A 78 14.24 -2.70 -6.52
CA LEU A 78 15.39 -3.59 -6.51
C LEU A 78 16.73 -2.83 -6.36
N ASP A 79 16.86 -1.65 -6.93
CA ASP A 79 18.02 -0.77 -6.77
C ASP A 79 18.09 -0.18 -5.35
N GLY A 80 16.95 0.07 -4.70
CA GLY A 80 16.88 0.49 -3.31
C GLY A 80 17.39 -0.57 -2.32
N ILE A 81 17.15 -1.85 -2.62
CA ILE A 81 17.65 -2.98 -1.80
C ILE A 81 19.17 -3.16 -1.98
N ARG A 82 19.72 -2.77 -3.12
CA ARG A 82 21.13 -2.99 -3.48
C ARG A 82 22.06 -1.81 -3.16
N GLY A 83 21.54 -0.60 -2.97
CA GLY A 83 22.33 0.63 -2.90
C GLY A 83 21.96 1.64 -1.81
N GLY A 84 21.33 1.25 -0.68
CA GLY A 84 21.09 2.19 0.44
C GLY A 84 20.22 3.42 0.09
N GLY A 85 19.50 3.39 -1.03
CA GLY A 85 18.54 4.41 -1.42
C GLY A 85 17.30 4.33 -0.54
N LYS A 86 16.75 5.49 -0.13
CA LYS A 86 15.48 5.59 0.58
C LYS A 86 14.44 4.74 -0.15
N VAL A 87 14.05 3.64 0.47
CA VAL A 87 12.84 2.93 0.09
C VAL A 87 11.73 3.97 0.20
N VAL A 88 11.12 4.36 -0.93
CA VAL A 88 9.83 5.02 -0.88
C VAL A 88 8.88 3.89 -0.45
N ALA A 89 8.74 3.75 0.86
CA ALA A 89 7.72 2.89 1.42
C ALA A 89 6.40 3.30 0.75
N ALA A 90 5.65 2.33 0.27
CA ALA A 90 4.26 2.56 -0.08
C ALA A 90 3.69 3.40 1.07
N VAL A 91 3.18 4.59 0.75
CA VAL A 91 2.66 5.50 1.78
C VAL A 91 1.42 4.81 2.31
N SER A 92 1.61 4.04 3.38
CA SER A 92 0.49 3.48 4.13
C SER A 92 -0.26 4.65 4.75
N ASP A 93 -1.57 4.65 4.65
CA ASP A 93 -2.42 5.64 5.33
C ASP A 93 -2.39 5.47 6.86
N THR A 94 -1.61 4.51 7.34
CA THR A 94 -1.48 4.13 8.75
C THR A 94 -0.29 4.82 9.40
N ASN A 95 -0.52 5.51 10.51
CA ASN A 95 0.55 6.10 11.32
C ASN A 95 1.39 5.02 12.01
N ASN A 96 2.70 5.00 11.78
CA ASN A 96 3.61 3.99 12.33
C ASN A 96 3.62 3.96 13.86
N TYR A 97 3.61 5.12 14.53
CA TYR A 97 3.62 5.17 15.99
C TYR A 97 2.32 4.64 16.60
N LEU A 98 1.17 4.95 15.98
CA LEU A 98 -0.13 4.39 16.39
C LEU A 98 -0.18 2.88 16.15
N TRP A 99 0.40 2.42 15.05
CA TRP A 99 0.48 1.00 14.73
C TRP A 99 1.34 0.22 15.74
N ASP A 100 2.58 0.66 15.93
CA ASP A 100 3.52 0.00 16.84
C ASP A 100 3.01 -0.02 18.27
N SER A 101 2.43 1.11 18.73
CA SER A 101 1.82 1.18 20.06
C SER A 101 0.58 0.30 20.19
N SER A 102 -0.26 0.20 19.14
CA SER A 102 -1.41 -0.69 19.14
C SER A 102 -0.99 -2.15 19.23
N LEU A 103 0.04 -2.56 18.46
CA LEU A 103 0.62 -3.89 18.57
C LEU A 103 1.15 -4.15 19.97
N GLN A 104 1.93 -3.25 20.54
CA GLN A 104 2.52 -3.39 21.87
C GLN A 104 1.47 -3.52 22.98
N ILE A 105 0.41 -2.73 22.93
CA ILE A 105 -0.68 -2.79 23.92
C ILE A 105 -1.50 -4.07 23.78
N LEU A 106 -1.69 -4.55 22.53
CA LEU A 106 -2.50 -5.73 22.24
C LEU A 106 -1.69 -7.04 22.23
N ASP A 107 -0.35 -6.99 22.33
CA ASP A 107 0.54 -8.17 22.29
C ASP A 107 0.29 -9.14 23.44
N ASN A 108 -0.28 -8.66 24.56
CA ASN A 108 -0.70 -9.52 25.66
C ASN A 108 -1.86 -10.46 25.28
N TYR A 109 -2.50 -10.23 24.16
CA TYR A 109 -3.59 -11.04 23.63
C TYR A 109 -3.15 -11.71 22.33
N SER A 110 -3.63 -12.92 22.09
CA SER A 110 -3.35 -13.61 20.82
C SER A 110 -4.00 -12.84 19.66
N LEU A 111 -3.20 -12.38 18.70
CA LEU A 111 -3.70 -11.64 17.54
C LEU A 111 -4.21 -12.61 16.46
N LYS A 112 -5.35 -12.27 15.85
CA LYS A 112 -6.00 -13.03 14.77
C LYS A 112 -5.75 -12.39 13.41
N ILE A 113 -5.84 -11.06 13.35
CA ILE A 113 -5.65 -10.26 12.12
C ILE A 113 -4.73 -9.10 12.45
N THR A 114 -3.73 -8.89 11.59
CA THR A 114 -2.86 -7.72 11.59
C THR A 114 -2.69 -7.27 10.14
N ASP A 115 -3.34 -6.17 9.79
CA ASP A 115 -3.28 -5.57 8.45
C ASP A 115 -2.75 -4.15 8.58
N PHE A 116 -1.46 -3.98 8.32
CA PHE A 116 -0.79 -2.69 8.41
C PHE A 116 -1.29 -1.70 7.36
N GLU A 117 -1.52 -2.15 6.13
CA GLU A 117 -1.98 -1.27 5.04
C GLU A 117 -3.39 -0.74 5.32
N GLY A 118 -4.28 -1.60 5.83
CA GLY A 118 -5.61 -1.22 6.26
C GLY A 118 -5.67 -0.61 7.66
N GLY A 119 -4.55 -0.56 8.40
CA GLY A 119 -4.50 -0.04 9.77
C GLY A 119 -5.33 -0.85 10.77
N TYR A 120 -5.54 -2.15 10.53
CA TYR A 120 -6.50 -2.96 11.28
C TYR A 120 -5.84 -4.09 12.07
N ILE A 121 -6.19 -4.19 13.37
CA ILE A 121 -5.75 -5.24 14.28
C ILE A 121 -6.98 -5.84 14.95
N GLU A 122 -7.04 -7.18 15.01
CA GLU A 122 -8.09 -7.92 15.73
C GLU A 122 -7.45 -9.03 16.56
N THR A 123 -7.86 -9.15 17.83
CA THR A 123 -7.44 -10.26 18.71
C THR A 123 -8.27 -11.50 18.44
N ASN A 124 -7.80 -12.67 18.86
CA ASN A 124 -8.64 -13.82 19.06
C ASN A 124 -9.63 -13.56 20.18
N TRP A 125 -10.62 -14.47 20.32
CA TRP A 125 -11.52 -14.46 21.46
C TRP A 125 -10.74 -14.66 22.77
N ILE A 126 -10.89 -13.72 23.69
CA ILE A 126 -10.32 -13.70 25.02
C ILE A 126 -11.41 -14.18 25.97
N GLN A 127 -11.10 -15.18 26.74
CA GLN A 127 -12.00 -15.72 27.77
C GLN A 127 -11.29 -15.66 29.11
N GLU A 128 -11.83 -14.93 30.06
CA GLU A 128 -11.31 -14.84 31.41
C GLU A 128 -11.73 -16.05 32.24
N SER A 129 -10.85 -16.51 33.10
CA SER A 129 -11.08 -17.72 33.91
C SER A 129 -12.24 -17.56 34.91
N ASP A 130 -12.49 -16.33 35.35
CA ASP A 130 -13.57 -15.96 36.26
C ASP A 130 -14.92 -15.77 35.54
N LYS A 131 -14.90 -15.64 34.20
CA LYS A 131 -16.09 -15.48 33.35
C LYS A 131 -16.17 -16.53 32.24
N PRO A 132 -16.34 -17.81 32.60
CA PRO A 132 -16.28 -18.92 31.62
C PRO A 132 -17.43 -18.88 30.58
N ASN A 133 -18.47 -18.12 30.83
CA ASN A 133 -19.59 -17.95 29.91
C ASN A 133 -19.58 -16.63 29.13
N GLN A 134 -18.48 -15.89 29.19
CA GLN A 134 -18.26 -14.68 28.41
C GLN A 134 -16.94 -14.78 27.66
N ARG A 135 -16.92 -14.31 26.42
CA ARG A 135 -15.70 -14.11 25.64
C ARG A 135 -15.76 -12.79 24.93
N CYS A 136 -14.61 -12.12 24.83
CA CYS A 136 -14.50 -10.82 24.18
C CYS A 136 -13.39 -10.83 23.12
N LEU A 137 -13.49 -9.98 22.12
CA LEU A 137 -12.39 -9.66 21.21
C LEU A 137 -12.22 -8.15 21.12
N ILE A 138 -11.02 -7.72 20.83
CA ILE A 138 -10.66 -6.30 20.70
C ILE A 138 -10.29 -6.05 19.24
N LYS A 139 -10.85 -4.97 18.68
CA LYS A 139 -10.52 -4.45 17.36
C LYS A 139 -9.89 -3.08 17.53
N SER A 140 -8.76 -2.85 16.90
CA SER A 140 -8.13 -1.53 16.79
C SER A 140 -8.04 -1.15 15.31
N HIS A 141 -8.47 0.06 14.98
CA HIS A 141 -8.41 0.59 13.63
C HIS A 141 -7.75 1.97 13.63
N ILE A 142 -6.57 2.07 13.02
CA ILE A 142 -5.85 3.30 12.81
C ILE A 142 -6.43 3.98 11.56
N THR A 143 -6.94 5.19 11.71
CA THR A 143 -7.69 5.92 10.67
C THR A 143 -6.99 7.20 10.23
N SER A 144 -5.74 7.42 10.66
CA SER A 144 -4.99 8.63 10.36
C SER A 144 -3.50 8.34 10.13
N GLN A 145 -2.90 9.08 9.22
CA GLN A 145 -1.44 9.14 9.04
C GLN A 145 -0.76 10.01 10.10
N GLU A 146 -1.51 10.90 10.73
CA GLU A 146 -1.01 11.79 11.75
C GLU A 146 -1.27 11.25 13.15
N LEU A 147 -0.38 11.56 14.09
CA LEU A 147 -0.56 11.24 15.50
C LEU A 147 -1.57 12.20 16.14
N VAL A 148 -2.84 11.91 15.97
CA VAL A 148 -3.96 12.71 16.48
C VAL A 148 -4.85 11.86 17.40
N SER A 149 -5.55 12.51 18.31
CA SER A 149 -6.36 11.83 19.34
C SER A 149 -7.49 10.96 18.79
N ASN A 150 -7.98 11.26 17.60
CA ASN A 150 -9.00 10.46 16.89
C ASN A 150 -8.41 9.56 15.81
N GLY A 151 -7.08 9.44 15.74
CA GLY A 151 -6.36 8.62 14.74
C GLY A 151 -6.44 7.12 14.98
N VAL A 152 -6.94 6.69 16.13
CA VAL A 152 -7.17 5.28 16.44
C VAL A 152 -8.55 5.09 17.07
N LYS A 153 -9.23 4.02 16.65
CA LYS A 153 -10.55 3.61 17.18
C LYS A 153 -10.44 2.20 17.72
N VAL A 154 -10.82 2.02 18.96
CA VAL A 154 -10.88 0.71 19.60
C VAL A 154 -12.33 0.31 19.78
N LYS A 155 -12.63 -0.98 19.54
CA LYS A 155 -13.93 -1.58 19.74
C LYS A 155 -13.78 -2.92 20.44
N ILE A 156 -14.57 -3.14 21.51
CA ILE A 156 -14.68 -4.41 22.22
C ILE A 156 -16.00 -5.07 21.83
N ILE A 157 -15.95 -6.33 21.43
CA ILE A 157 -17.14 -7.12 21.12
C ILE A 157 -17.09 -8.33 22.04
N CYS A 158 -18.15 -8.49 22.84
CA CYS A 158 -18.27 -9.63 23.74
C CYS A 158 -19.47 -10.50 23.36
N GLU A 159 -19.37 -11.77 23.66
CA GLU A 159 -20.44 -12.76 23.52
C GLU A 159 -20.65 -13.47 24.84
N ASN A 160 -21.89 -13.76 25.16
CA ASN A 160 -22.32 -14.57 26.32
C ASN A 160 -22.78 -15.93 25.84
N LYS A 161 -22.42 -16.98 26.57
CA LYS A 161 -22.83 -18.35 26.30
C LYS A 161 -24.18 -18.63 26.99
N ILE A 162 -25.20 -18.94 26.17
CA ILE A 162 -26.55 -19.27 26.62
C ILE A 162 -26.92 -20.62 26.00
N ASP A 163 -27.29 -21.60 26.82
CA ASP A 163 -27.71 -22.94 26.37
C ASP A 163 -26.74 -23.67 25.43
N GLY A 164 -25.43 -23.34 25.53
CA GLY A 164 -24.37 -23.93 24.70
C GLY A 164 -23.91 -23.06 23.52
N ASP A 165 -24.72 -22.11 23.09
CA ASP A 165 -24.43 -21.23 21.95
C ASP A 165 -23.96 -19.84 22.39
N TRP A 166 -23.19 -19.16 21.51
CA TRP A 166 -22.64 -17.83 21.75
C TRP A 166 -23.48 -16.74 21.11
N TYR A 167 -23.89 -15.75 21.91
CA TYR A 167 -24.70 -14.60 21.48
C TYR A 167 -23.99 -13.29 21.82
N ILE A 168 -24.10 -12.33 20.93
CA ILE A 168 -23.52 -10.99 21.15
C ILE A 168 -24.12 -10.38 22.42
N SER A 169 -23.22 -9.94 23.31
CA SER A 169 -23.61 -9.24 24.54
C SER A 169 -24.18 -7.86 24.23
N SER A 170 -25.23 -7.47 24.96
CA SER A 170 -25.74 -6.09 24.93
C SER A 170 -24.97 -5.14 25.85
N GLU A 171 -23.96 -5.63 26.56
CA GLU A 171 -23.13 -4.79 27.44
C GLU A 171 -22.34 -3.74 26.65
N ASN A 172 -22.13 -2.60 27.28
CA ASN A 172 -21.43 -1.47 26.68
C ASN A 172 -20.06 -1.33 27.34
N PHE A 173 -18.99 -1.36 26.51
CA PHE A 173 -17.60 -1.34 26.93
C PHE A 173 -16.91 0.00 26.58
N VAL A 174 -17.66 1.10 26.50
CA VAL A 174 -17.15 2.42 26.07
C VAL A 174 -16.01 2.92 26.97
N ASP A 175 -16.06 2.68 28.27
CA ASP A 175 -15.02 3.13 29.18
C ASP A 175 -13.74 2.33 29.00
N GLU A 176 -13.83 1.01 28.80
CA GLU A 176 -12.69 0.13 28.50
C GLU A 176 -12.09 0.44 27.13
N GLU A 177 -12.93 0.63 26.10
CA GLU A 177 -12.51 1.04 24.76
C GLU A 177 -11.72 2.35 24.82
N LYS A 178 -12.21 3.33 25.61
CA LYS A 178 -11.54 4.61 25.82
C LYS A 178 -10.22 4.47 26.57
N GLN A 179 -10.17 3.62 27.60
CA GLN A 179 -8.92 3.37 28.33
C GLN A 179 -7.84 2.74 27.44
N ILE A 180 -8.19 1.75 26.61
CA ILE A 180 -7.26 1.14 25.67
C ILE A 180 -6.81 2.19 24.65
N THR A 181 -7.73 2.98 24.08
CA THR A 181 -7.42 4.07 23.17
C THR A 181 -6.41 5.06 23.77
N LEU A 182 -6.63 5.48 25.03
CA LEU A 182 -5.72 6.40 25.71
C LEU A 182 -4.34 5.80 25.94
N LYS A 183 -4.24 4.51 26.29
CA LYS A 183 -2.95 3.82 26.43
C LYS A 183 -2.20 3.78 25.10
N ILE A 184 -2.88 3.45 24.01
CA ILE A 184 -2.27 3.43 22.67
C ILE A 184 -1.73 4.83 22.31
N LEU A 185 -2.52 5.89 22.53
CA LEU A 185 -2.10 7.26 22.23
C LEU A 185 -0.91 7.72 23.09
N GLN A 186 -0.88 7.37 24.37
CA GLN A 186 0.24 7.70 25.28
C GLN A 186 1.52 7.00 24.83
N GLU A 187 1.44 5.71 24.49
CA GLU A 187 2.59 4.95 24.02
C GLU A 187 3.09 5.49 22.67
N ALA A 188 2.18 5.79 21.73
CA ALA A 188 2.53 6.38 20.45
C ALA A 188 3.25 7.74 20.60
N GLN A 189 2.83 8.57 21.55
CA GLN A 189 3.52 9.84 21.87
C GLN A 189 4.92 9.59 22.43
N THR A 190 5.09 8.54 23.22
CA THR A 190 6.39 8.16 23.79
C THR A 190 7.34 7.71 22.68
N LEU A 191 6.88 6.84 21.80
CA LEU A 191 7.67 6.37 20.64
C LEU A 191 8.06 7.54 19.72
N ALA A 192 7.10 8.44 19.43
CA ALA A 192 7.37 9.62 18.60
C ALA A 192 8.42 10.55 19.21
N LYS A 193 8.40 10.78 20.54
CA LYS A 193 9.39 11.60 21.24
C LYS A 193 10.79 10.95 21.20
N LEU A 194 10.89 9.65 21.39
CA LEU A 194 12.16 8.92 21.32
C LEU A 194 12.81 9.02 19.94
N ALA A 195 12.01 8.97 18.87
CA ALA A 195 12.49 9.09 17.50
C ALA A 195 13.04 10.48 17.15
N ILE A 196 12.68 11.52 17.90
CA ILE A 196 13.21 12.89 17.69
C ILE A 196 14.58 13.07 18.39
N VAL A 197 14.87 12.27 19.41
CA VAL A 197 16.07 12.43 20.25
C VAL A 197 17.21 11.51 19.78
N SER A 198 16.92 10.51 18.95
CA SER A 198 17.88 9.58 18.35
C SER A 198 18.45 10.10 17.03
#